data_e8ae5786848feae7cae98f1b0b5f63d4
#
_entry.id   e8ae5786848feae7cae98f1b0b5f63d4
#
_cell.length_a   1.000
_cell.length_b   1.000
_cell.length_c   1.000
_cell.angle_alpha   90.00
_cell.angle_beta   90.00
_cell.angle_gamma   90.00
#
_symmetry.space_group_name_H-M   'P 1'
#
loop_
_entity.id
_entity.type
_entity.pdbx_description
1 polymer ?
#
loop_
_entity_poly.entity_id
_entity_poly.type
_entity_poly.pdbx_seq_one_letter_code
_entity_poly.pdbx_strand_id
1 'polypeptide(L)'
;MVAVLKETEEQFGINITFSVETEPLGTAGPLALARDILGKDDTPFFVLNSDVTCTYPFEQFRDFHVAHGCEGSIMVTKVAEPSAFGVVVTKPGSSIIDRFVEKPVEFVGNRINAGIYMFNPSVLDRIELRPTSIEKEIFPAVSADHQLHAYDLQGFWMDVGQPKDYLSGTCLYLSHLTATRSPLLTDPSQNKWVYGGNVMVDPTAEVDPTALIGPNVVIGPGAKIGPGVRLQRCVVMNNANVRDHAWIMSSIIGWNSTVGRWCRVENITVLGDDVSIKDELYVNGASVLPHKSVSIWPADLVCRTQGS
;
A
#
# COMPACT_ATOMS: atom_id res chain seq x y z
N MET A 1 -7.09 -0.31 -15.41
CA MET A 1 -7.76 -0.66 -14.14
C MET A 1 -8.93 -1.63 -14.36
N VAL A 2 -10.01 -1.28 -15.10
CA VAL A 2 -11.20 -2.17 -15.28
C VAL A 2 -10.82 -3.56 -15.82
N ALA A 3 -9.95 -3.66 -16.83
CA ALA A 3 -9.52 -4.95 -17.39
C ALA A 3 -8.81 -5.85 -16.36
N VAL A 4 -7.90 -5.29 -15.58
CA VAL A 4 -7.16 -6.02 -14.52
C VAL A 4 -8.11 -6.51 -13.43
N LEU A 5 -9.09 -5.68 -13.03
CA LEU A 5 -10.05 -6.06 -11.98
C LEU A 5 -11.04 -7.13 -12.45
N LYS A 6 -11.32 -7.22 -13.75
CA LYS A 6 -12.12 -8.34 -14.29
C LYS A 6 -11.41 -9.70 -14.19
N GLU A 7 -10.10 -9.73 -14.45
CA GLU A 7 -9.30 -10.93 -14.22
C GLU A 7 -9.31 -11.32 -12.73
N THR A 8 -9.32 -10.33 -11.83
CA THR A 8 -9.44 -10.56 -10.38
C THR A 8 -10.81 -11.15 -10.00
N GLU A 9 -11.92 -10.68 -10.61
CA GLU A 9 -13.26 -11.25 -10.41
C GLU A 9 -13.27 -12.74 -10.72
N GLU A 10 -12.73 -13.11 -11.89
CA GLU A 10 -12.67 -14.51 -12.33
C GLU A 10 -11.78 -15.37 -11.44
N GLN A 11 -10.62 -14.84 -11.05
CA GLN A 11 -9.65 -15.55 -10.22
C GLN A 11 -10.16 -15.86 -8.81
N PHE A 12 -10.89 -14.92 -8.19
CA PHE A 12 -11.34 -15.03 -6.81
C PHE A 12 -12.83 -15.36 -6.66
N GLY A 13 -13.58 -15.42 -7.74
CA GLY A 13 -15.04 -15.70 -7.72
C GLY A 13 -15.85 -14.62 -6.99
N ILE A 14 -15.42 -13.36 -7.08
CA ILE A 14 -16.07 -12.19 -6.47
C ILE A 14 -16.72 -11.32 -7.54
N ASN A 15 -17.69 -10.49 -7.15
CA ASN A 15 -18.27 -9.48 -8.03
C ASN A 15 -17.67 -8.12 -7.73
N ILE A 16 -17.18 -7.41 -8.74
CA ILE A 16 -16.65 -6.06 -8.62
C ILE A 16 -17.58 -5.08 -9.33
N THR A 17 -18.16 -4.17 -8.56
CA THR A 17 -19.03 -3.10 -9.09
C THR A 17 -18.29 -1.76 -9.04
N PHE A 18 -18.29 -1.02 -10.15
CA PHE A 18 -17.66 0.28 -10.24
C PHE A 18 -18.70 1.39 -9.97
N SER A 19 -18.46 2.18 -8.93
CA SER A 19 -19.18 3.43 -8.70
C SER A 19 -18.35 4.57 -9.27
N VAL A 20 -18.83 5.20 -10.35
CA VAL A 20 -18.07 6.21 -11.11
C VAL A 20 -18.53 7.61 -10.70
N GLU A 21 -17.60 8.39 -10.16
CA GLU A 21 -17.82 9.80 -9.88
C GLU A 21 -17.74 10.65 -11.17
N THR A 22 -18.68 11.54 -11.38
CA THR A 22 -18.65 12.52 -12.48
C THR A 22 -17.92 13.80 -12.08
N GLU A 23 -17.82 14.05 -10.78
CA GLU A 23 -17.07 15.13 -10.15
C GLU A 23 -16.51 14.63 -8.80
N PRO A 24 -15.42 15.20 -8.27
CA PRO A 24 -14.84 14.75 -7.00
C PRO A 24 -15.82 14.95 -5.84
N LEU A 25 -16.22 13.85 -5.19
CA LEU A 25 -17.18 13.83 -4.08
C LEU A 25 -16.51 13.75 -2.69
N GLY A 26 -15.19 13.88 -2.62
CA GLY A 26 -14.44 13.74 -1.36
C GLY A 26 -14.33 12.29 -0.88
N THR A 27 -14.13 12.07 0.42
CA THR A 27 -13.92 10.73 0.97
C THR A 27 -15.22 10.02 1.41
N ALA A 28 -16.30 10.75 1.66
CA ALA A 28 -17.60 10.19 2.05
C ALA A 28 -18.63 10.19 0.92
N GLY A 29 -18.60 11.17 0.01
CA GLY A 29 -19.57 11.28 -1.07
C GLY A 29 -19.69 10.03 -1.95
N PRO A 30 -18.60 9.29 -2.26
CA PRO A 30 -18.65 8.00 -2.95
C PRO A 30 -19.51 6.96 -2.25
N LEU A 31 -19.59 6.97 -0.92
CA LEU A 31 -20.46 6.07 -0.17
C LEU A 31 -21.93 6.43 -0.37
N ALA A 32 -22.27 7.73 -0.40
CA ALA A 32 -23.62 8.18 -0.73
C ALA A 32 -24.01 7.84 -2.17
N LEU A 33 -23.05 7.90 -3.11
CA LEU A 33 -23.26 7.50 -4.50
C LEU A 33 -23.56 5.99 -4.61
N ALA A 34 -22.96 5.18 -3.77
CA ALA A 34 -23.15 3.71 -3.73
C ALA A 34 -24.28 3.26 -2.78
N ARG A 35 -25.12 4.18 -2.25
CA ARG A 35 -26.14 3.91 -1.22
C ARG A 35 -27.08 2.75 -1.60
N ASP A 36 -27.57 2.70 -2.82
CA ASP A 36 -28.50 1.66 -3.27
C ASP A 36 -27.88 0.24 -3.25
N ILE A 37 -26.56 0.16 -3.27
CA ILE A 37 -25.82 -1.09 -3.17
C ILE A 37 -25.49 -1.40 -1.73
N LEU A 38 -24.91 -0.45 -0.99
CA LEU A 38 -24.43 -0.61 0.37
C LEU A 38 -25.56 -0.67 1.41
N GLY A 39 -26.70 -0.04 1.12
CA GLY A 39 -27.89 -0.02 1.97
C GLY A 39 -28.97 -1.01 1.54
N LYS A 40 -28.64 -2.02 0.71
CA LYS A 40 -29.62 -2.97 0.22
C LYS A 40 -30.25 -3.82 1.31
N ASP A 41 -29.51 -4.07 2.37
CA ASP A 41 -29.92 -4.78 3.58
C ASP A 41 -29.22 -4.18 4.80
N ASP A 42 -29.47 -4.72 5.98
CA ASP A 42 -28.88 -4.25 7.25
C ASP A 42 -27.49 -4.82 7.52
N THR A 43 -26.83 -5.47 6.54
CA THR A 43 -25.53 -6.08 6.71
C THR A 43 -24.43 -5.02 6.80
N PRO A 44 -23.59 -5.02 7.84
CA PRO A 44 -22.45 -4.12 7.94
C PRO A 44 -21.46 -4.34 6.79
N PHE A 45 -20.83 -3.27 6.34
CA PHE A 45 -19.87 -3.32 5.24
C PHE A 45 -18.52 -2.70 5.61
N PHE A 46 -17.45 -3.19 4.98
CA PHE A 46 -16.12 -2.62 5.10
C PHE A 46 -15.92 -1.46 4.14
N VAL A 47 -15.14 -0.47 4.59
CA VAL A 47 -14.58 0.59 3.75
C VAL A 47 -13.07 0.61 3.95
N LEU A 48 -12.31 0.57 2.87
CA LEU A 48 -10.85 0.49 2.91
C LEU A 48 -10.24 1.57 2.01
N ASN A 49 -9.23 2.27 2.55
CA ASN A 49 -8.35 3.07 1.73
C ASN A 49 -7.50 2.14 0.86
N SER A 50 -7.34 2.49 -0.42
CA SER A 50 -6.63 1.64 -1.39
C SER A 50 -5.10 1.63 -1.24
N ASP A 51 -4.56 2.60 -0.50
CA ASP A 51 -3.13 2.86 -0.29
C ASP A 51 -2.63 2.46 1.10
N VAL A 52 -3.33 1.57 1.77
CA VAL A 52 -2.95 1.05 3.09
C VAL A 52 -2.57 -0.42 2.99
N THR A 53 -1.51 -0.81 3.68
CA THR A 53 -1.16 -2.22 3.92
C THR A 53 -0.99 -2.51 5.40
N CYS A 54 -1.53 -3.64 5.85
CA CYS A 54 -1.45 -4.07 7.25
C CYS A 54 -1.65 -5.59 7.37
N THR A 55 -1.83 -6.10 8.58
CA THR A 55 -2.14 -7.52 8.83
C THR A 55 -3.57 -7.92 8.47
N TYR A 56 -4.48 -6.98 8.21
CA TYR A 56 -5.89 -7.17 7.82
C TYR A 56 -6.68 -8.17 8.70
N PRO A 57 -6.86 -7.89 9.99
CA PRO A 57 -7.61 -8.76 10.90
C PRO A 57 -9.14 -8.62 10.70
N PHE A 58 -9.64 -8.92 9.50
CA PHE A 58 -11.03 -8.67 9.11
C PHE A 58 -12.06 -9.40 9.98
N GLU A 59 -11.80 -10.65 10.35
CA GLU A 59 -12.72 -11.43 11.18
C GLU A 59 -12.83 -10.83 12.58
N GLN A 60 -11.70 -10.54 13.21
CA GLN A 60 -11.67 -9.95 14.55
C GLN A 60 -12.27 -8.54 14.55
N PHE A 61 -12.07 -7.78 13.49
CA PHE A 61 -12.62 -6.44 13.37
C PHE A 61 -14.15 -6.47 13.15
N ARG A 62 -14.64 -7.41 12.33
CA ARG A 62 -16.08 -7.67 12.18
C ARG A 62 -16.71 -8.05 13.51
N ASP A 63 -16.13 -9.01 14.22
CA ASP A 63 -16.68 -9.49 15.49
C ASP A 63 -16.72 -8.39 16.54
N PHE A 64 -15.69 -7.53 16.57
CA PHE A 64 -15.67 -6.33 17.41
C PHE A 64 -16.81 -5.37 17.04
N HIS A 65 -17.02 -5.08 15.77
CA HIS A 65 -18.08 -4.19 15.30
C HIS A 65 -19.48 -4.72 15.66
N VAL A 66 -19.72 -5.99 15.40
CA VAL A 66 -21.00 -6.65 15.70
C VAL A 66 -21.26 -6.66 17.23
N ALA A 67 -20.22 -6.86 18.05
CA ALA A 67 -20.36 -6.95 19.50
C ALA A 67 -20.83 -5.64 20.15
N HIS A 68 -20.43 -4.47 19.65
CA HIS A 68 -20.89 -3.19 20.21
C HIS A 68 -22.19 -2.67 19.55
N GLY A 69 -22.54 -3.10 18.35
CA GLY A 69 -23.78 -2.79 17.64
C GLY A 69 -24.02 -1.32 17.31
N CYS A 70 -22.97 -0.47 17.37
CA CYS A 70 -23.04 0.95 17.02
C CYS A 70 -22.79 1.16 15.51
N GLU A 71 -23.00 2.39 15.01
CA GLU A 71 -22.96 2.69 13.58
C GLU A 71 -21.60 2.45 12.92
N GLY A 72 -20.50 2.69 13.64
CA GLY A 72 -19.18 2.64 13.01
C GLY A 72 -18.05 2.14 13.91
N SER A 73 -17.08 1.52 13.26
CA SER A 73 -15.77 1.18 13.81
C SER A 73 -14.66 1.71 12.94
N ILE A 74 -13.64 2.28 13.54
CA ILE A 74 -12.39 2.69 12.91
C ILE A 74 -11.27 1.80 13.42
N MET A 75 -10.50 1.20 12.51
CA MET A 75 -9.25 0.58 12.86
C MET A 75 -8.20 1.66 13.10
N VAL A 76 -7.49 1.56 14.23
CA VAL A 76 -6.47 2.53 14.64
C VAL A 76 -5.13 1.86 14.87
N THR A 77 -4.06 2.58 14.62
CA THR A 77 -2.69 2.12 14.88
C THR A 77 -1.89 3.22 15.59
N LYS A 78 -0.77 2.85 16.20
CA LYS A 78 0.12 3.81 16.86
C LYS A 78 1.31 4.12 15.96
N VAL A 79 1.60 5.41 15.81
CA VAL A 79 2.75 5.90 15.06
C VAL A 79 3.59 6.85 15.90
N ALA A 80 4.87 7.02 15.54
CA ALA A 80 5.77 7.98 16.21
C ALA A 80 5.41 9.43 15.84
N GLU A 81 5.05 9.67 14.57
CA GLU A 81 4.75 11.00 14.01
C GLU A 81 3.29 11.05 13.52
N PRO A 82 2.34 11.49 14.35
CA PRO A 82 0.91 11.47 14.01
C PRO A 82 0.43 12.67 13.19
N SER A 83 1.23 13.72 13.02
CA SER A 83 0.80 15.01 12.44
C SER A 83 0.26 14.94 11.01
N ALA A 84 0.66 13.92 10.24
CA ALA A 84 0.19 13.71 8.87
C ALA A 84 -1.16 12.98 8.76
N PHE A 85 -1.71 12.51 9.88
CA PHE A 85 -2.86 11.61 9.93
C PHE A 85 -4.00 12.14 10.79
N GLY A 86 -5.17 11.54 10.66
CA GLY A 86 -6.29 11.75 11.60
C GLY A 86 -6.00 11.06 12.93
N VAL A 87 -6.03 11.81 14.03
CA VAL A 87 -5.79 11.30 15.38
C VAL A 87 -7.09 10.95 16.08
N VAL A 88 -7.13 9.78 16.68
CA VAL A 88 -8.30 9.23 17.39
C VAL A 88 -8.07 9.27 18.89
N VAL A 89 -8.96 9.94 19.62
CA VAL A 89 -8.98 9.99 21.07
C VAL A 89 -10.19 9.22 21.58
N THR A 90 -9.99 8.22 22.44
CA THR A 90 -11.06 7.43 23.03
C THR A 90 -11.36 7.88 24.46
N LYS A 91 -12.57 7.60 24.94
CA LYS A 91 -12.90 7.75 26.37
C LYS A 91 -12.01 6.83 27.22
N PRO A 92 -11.60 7.25 28.40
CA PRO A 92 -10.76 6.42 29.28
C PRO A 92 -11.40 5.05 29.56
N GLY A 93 -10.63 3.97 29.33
CA GLY A 93 -11.08 2.60 29.56
C GLY A 93 -12.15 2.08 28.59
N SER A 94 -12.40 2.77 27.48
CA SER A 94 -13.42 2.41 26.49
C SER A 94 -12.85 2.47 25.07
N SER A 95 -13.48 1.73 24.15
CA SER A 95 -13.25 1.84 22.71
C SER A 95 -14.04 3.00 22.06
N ILE A 96 -14.97 3.62 22.79
CA ILE A 96 -15.78 4.74 22.28
C ILE A 96 -14.85 5.90 21.92
N ILE A 97 -14.94 6.39 20.69
CA ILE A 97 -14.21 7.56 20.25
C ILE A 97 -14.88 8.81 20.84
N ASP A 98 -14.10 9.56 21.61
CA ASP A 98 -14.49 10.85 22.19
C ASP A 98 -14.39 11.98 21.18
N ARG A 99 -13.29 11.97 20.41
CA ARG A 99 -13.08 12.93 19.32
C ARG A 99 -12.12 12.39 18.26
N PHE A 100 -12.33 12.87 17.05
CA PHE A 100 -11.47 12.68 15.89
C PHE A 100 -10.88 14.02 15.48
N VAL A 101 -9.56 14.10 15.28
CA VAL A 101 -8.86 15.35 14.93
C VAL A 101 -8.01 15.08 13.67
N GLU A 102 -8.45 15.65 12.56
CA GLU A 102 -7.75 15.50 11.27
C GLU A 102 -6.51 16.37 11.22
N LYS A 103 -5.33 15.75 11.04
CA LYS A 103 -4.01 16.38 10.86
C LYS A 103 -3.76 17.50 11.86
N PRO A 104 -3.69 17.19 13.16
CA PRO A 104 -3.56 18.20 14.21
C PRO A 104 -2.21 18.92 14.14
N VAL A 105 -2.23 20.24 14.34
CA VAL A 105 -1.02 21.06 14.44
C VAL A 105 -0.28 20.82 15.76
N GLU A 106 -1.05 20.63 16.84
CA GLU A 106 -0.52 20.30 18.17
C GLU A 106 -0.65 18.80 18.43
N PHE A 107 0.25 18.25 19.25
CA PHE A 107 0.19 16.85 19.64
C PHE A 107 -1.07 16.56 20.45
N VAL A 108 -1.94 15.72 19.94
CA VAL A 108 -3.19 15.27 20.56
C VAL A 108 -3.08 13.84 21.08
N GLY A 109 -2.30 13.01 20.40
CA GLY A 109 -2.13 11.59 20.69
C GLY A 109 -1.38 10.91 19.55
N ASN A 110 -1.04 9.64 19.73
CA ASN A 110 -0.31 8.86 18.74
C ASN A 110 -1.12 7.72 18.08
N ARG A 111 -2.42 7.58 18.46
CA ARG A 111 -3.33 6.64 17.81
C ARG A 111 -3.94 7.32 16.59
N ILE A 112 -3.66 6.79 15.44
CA ILE A 112 -4.10 7.36 14.17
C ILE A 112 -5.13 6.46 13.47
N ASN A 113 -5.91 7.06 12.61
CA ASN A 113 -6.78 6.39 11.67
C ASN A 113 -5.96 5.51 10.71
N ALA A 114 -6.23 4.21 10.70
CA ALA A 114 -5.53 3.24 9.85
C ALA A 114 -6.14 3.14 8.43
N GLY A 115 -7.20 3.88 8.11
CA GLY A 115 -7.84 3.86 6.79
C GLY A 115 -8.69 2.60 6.51
N ILE A 116 -9.11 1.92 7.56
CA ILE A 116 -9.96 0.73 7.47
C ILE A 116 -11.13 0.91 8.42
N TYR A 117 -12.34 0.78 7.89
CA TYR A 117 -13.57 1.04 8.62
C TYR A 117 -14.56 -0.09 8.43
N MET A 118 -15.50 -0.19 9.37
CA MET A 118 -16.70 -1.00 9.24
C MET A 118 -17.90 -0.19 9.69
N PHE A 119 -18.95 -0.18 8.88
CA PHE A 119 -20.15 0.61 9.12
C PHE A 119 -21.41 -0.22 9.01
N ASN A 120 -22.41 0.10 9.83
CA ASN A 120 -23.79 -0.26 9.58
C ASN A 120 -24.36 0.64 8.47
N PRO A 121 -25.32 0.15 7.66
CA PRO A 121 -25.94 0.95 6.59
C PRO A 121 -26.54 2.28 7.05
N SER A 122 -26.93 2.40 8.34
CA SER A 122 -27.43 3.65 8.92
C SER A 122 -26.48 4.85 8.79
N VAL A 123 -25.16 4.60 8.69
CA VAL A 123 -24.19 5.69 8.46
C VAL A 123 -24.45 6.44 7.15
N LEU A 124 -25.03 5.76 6.16
CA LEU A 124 -25.33 6.36 4.85
C LEU A 124 -26.36 7.49 4.96
N ASP A 125 -27.24 7.44 5.96
CA ASP A 125 -28.24 8.50 6.18
C ASP A 125 -27.61 9.81 6.64
N ARG A 126 -26.37 9.77 7.15
CA ARG A 126 -25.59 10.94 7.53
C ARG A 126 -24.84 11.60 6.37
N ILE A 127 -24.77 10.93 5.21
CA ILE A 127 -23.93 11.35 4.09
C ILE A 127 -24.82 11.88 2.95
N GLU A 128 -24.73 13.17 2.66
CA GLU A 128 -25.37 13.76 1.50
C GLU A 128 -24.56 13.50 0.22
N LEU A 129 -25.25 13.42 -0.93
CA LEU A 129 -24.57 13.26 -2.24
C LEU A 129 -24.01 14.63 -2.70
N ARG A 130 -22.89 15.01 -2.10
CA ARG A 130 -22.08 16.19 -2.38
C ARG A 130 -20.64 15.95 -1.98
N PRO A 131 -19.69 16.83 -2.35
CA PRO A 131 -18.33 16.75 -1.81
C PRO A 131 -18.33 16.77 -0.28
N THR A 132 -18.02 15.63 0.34
CA THR A 132 -18.10 15.43 1.79
C THR A 132 -16.85 14.69 2.26
N SER A 133 -16.20 15.19 3.31
CA SER A 133 -15.08 14.51 3.97
C SER A 133 -15.59 13.60 5.09
N ILE A 134 -15.23 12.31 5.05
CA ILE A 134 -15.59 11.39 6.12
C ILE A 134 -14.89 11.78 7.44
N GLU A 135 -13.66 12.28 7.36
CA GLU A 135 -12.81 12.63 8.50
C GLU A 135 -13.24 13.94 9.17
N LYS A 136 -13.68 14.92 8.38
CA LYS A 136 -14.02 16.28 8.86
C LYS A 136 -15.48 16.46 9.21
N GLU A 137 -16.37 15.69 8.59
CA GLU A 137 -17.81 15.86 8.75
C GLU A 137 -18.46 14.65 9.41
N ILE A 138 -18.23 13.44 8.89
CA ILE A 138 -18.95 12.24 9.32
C ILE A 138 -18.40 11.69 10.64
N PHE A 139 -17.09 11.47 10.77
CA PHE A 139 -16.53 10.94 12.02
C PHE A 139 -16.82 11.84 13.23
N PRO A 140 -16.69 13.18 13.16
CA PRO A 140 -17.07 14.04 14.25
C PRO A 140 -18.56 13.93 14.64
N ALA A 141 -19.47 13.83 13.65
CA ALA A 141 -20.91 13.70 13.91
C ALA A 141 -21.24 12.35 14.57
N VAL A 142 -20.73 11.24 14.04
CA VAL A 142 -20.95 9.88 14.61
C VAL A 142 -20.31 9.76 15.99
N SER A 143 -19.15 10.41 16.22
CA SER A 143 -18.47 10.45 17.52
C SER A 143 -19.26 11.25 18.56
N ALA A 144 -19.84 12.38 18.18
CA ALA A 144 -20.68 13.20 19.07
C ALA A 144 -21.89 12.41 19.60
N ASP A 145 -22.44 11.52 18.79
CA ASP A 145 -23.53 10.60 19.17
C ASP A 145 -23.05 9.35 19.91
N HIS A 146 -21.76 9.21 20.15
CA HIS A 146 -21.11 8.03 20.76
C HIS A 146 -21.35 6.73 19.99
N GLN A 147 -21.53 6.82 18.67
CA GLN A 147 -21.78 5.69 17.78
C GLN A 147 -20.52 5.23 17.02
N LEU A 148 -19.34 5.72 17.39
CA LEU A 148 -18.06 5.42 16.73
C LEU A 148 -17.08 4.78 17.72
N HIS A 149 -16.52 3.62 17.34
CA HIS A 149 -15.61 2.85 18.17
C HIS A 149 -14.25 2.68 17.51
N ALA A 150 -13.19 2.61 18.30
CA ALA A 150 -11.83 2.37 17.85
C ALA A 150 -11.39 0.93 18.14
N TYR A 151 -10.88 0.25 17.11
CA TYR A 151 -10.24 -1.07 17.20
C TYR A 151 -8.74 -0.94 17.06
N ASP A 152 -7.96 -1.35 18.05
CA ASP A 152 -6.48 -1.30 17.98
C ASP A 152 -5.93 -2.41 17.10
N LEU A 153 -5.38 -2.03 15.94
CA LEU A 153 -4.70 -2.94 15.02
C LEU A 153 -3.48 -3.57 15.69
N GLN A 154 -3.41 -4.88 15.64
CA GLN A 154 -2.23 -5.63 16.05
C GLN A 154 -1.40 -6.01 14.83
N GLY A 155 -0.09 -5.76 14.89
CA GLY A 155 0.83 -6.06 13.79
C GLY A 155 1.37 -4.81 13.09
N PHE A 156 1.76 -4.97 11.83
CA PHE A 156 2.29 -3.85 11.05
C PHE A 156 1.17 -3.07 10.34
N TRP A 157 1.48 -1.82 10.06
CA TRP A 157 0.67 -0.91 9.25
C TRP A 157 1.57 0.06 8.51
N MET A 158 1.21 0.40 7.27
CA MET A 158 1.85 1.45 6.49
C MET A 158 0.88 2.03 5.47
N ASP A 159 0.85 3.35 5.35
CA ASP A 159 0.34 4.08 4.20
C ASP A 159 1.39 3.98 3.09
N VAL A 160 1.00 3.44 1.93
CA VAL A 160 1.91 3.16 0.81
C VAL A 160 1.67 4.08 -0.40
N GLY A 161 1.03 5.21 -0.18
CA GLY A 161 0.68 6.20 -1.21
C GLY A 161 1.88 6.89 -1.87
N GLN A 162 3.10 6.75 -1.31
CA GLN A 162 4.32 7.29 -1.88
C GLN A 162 5.36 6.18 -2.15
N PRO A 163 6.22 6.29 -3.19
CA PRO A 163 7.22 5.27 -3.51
C PRO A 163 8.15 4.90 -2.36
N LYS A 164 8.55 5.88 -1.54
CA LYS A 164 9.36 5.66 -0.34
C LYS A 164 8.62 4.78 0.67
N ASP A 165 7.35 5.07 0.87
CA ASP A 165 6.51 4.40 1.86
C ASP A 165 6.06 3.03 1.35
N TYR A 166 5.84 2.87 0.04
CA TYR A 166 5.65 1.58 -0.60
C TYR A 166 6.84 0.63 -0.35
N LEU A 167 8.08 1.11 -0.52
CA LEU A 167 9.28 0.31 -0.21
C LEU A 167 9.39 -0.02 1.28
N SER A 168 9.01 0.92 2.16
CA SER A 168 9.00 0.69 3.60
C SER A 168 7.91 -0.31 4.01
N GLY A 169 6.71 -0.18 3.44
CA GLY A 169 5.61 -1.11 3.62
C GLY A 169 5.97 -2.53 3.15
N THR A 170 6.65 -2.63 1.99
CA THR A 170 7.19 -3.91 1.51
C THR A 170 8.16 -4.55 2.51
N CYS A 171 9.05 -3.76 3.12
CA CYS A 171 9.96 -4.28 4.17
C CYS A 171 9.20 -4.77 5.40
N LEU A 172 8.16 -4.05 5.84
CA LEU A 172 7.31 -4.45 6.97
C LEU A 172 6.55 -5.74 6.66
N TYR A 173 5.97 -5.85 5.48
CA TYR A 173 5.27 -7.04 5.02
C TYR A 173 6.20 -8.27 4.99
N LEU A 174 7.37 -8.14 4.36
CA LEU A 174 8.35 -9.23 4.31
C LEU A 174 8.84 -9.64 5.71
N SER A 175 9.02 -8.67 6.62
CA SER A 175 9.38 -8.95 8.02
C SER A 175 8.25 -9.70 8.75
N HIS A 176 7.00 -9.37 8.47
CA HIS A 176 5.84 -10.11 8.99
C HIS A 176 5.82 -11.55 8.46
N LEU A 177 6.05 -11.75 7.15
CA LEU A 177 6.16 -13.09 6.57
C LEU A 177 7.28 -13.91 7.21
N THR A 178 8.41 -13.28 7.54
CA THR A 178 9.52 -13.93 8.25
C THR A 178 9.11 -14.33 9.66
N ALA A 179 8.47 -13.45 10.41
CA ALA A 179 8.01 -13.71 11.77
C ALA A 179 6.96 -14.83 11.84
N THR A 180 6.09 -14.91 10.84
CA THR A 180 5.06 -15.95 10.71
C THR A 180 5.55 -17.22 10.00
N ARG A 181 6.81 -17.27 9.59
CA ARG A 181 7.40 -18.38 8.82
C ARG A 181 6.58 -18.74 7.58
N SER A 182 6.15 -17.74 6.86
CA SER A 182 5.30 -17.89 5.68
C SER A 182 6.02 -18.64 4.57
N PRO A 183 5.36 -19.60 3.88
CA PRO A 183 5.91 -20.31 2.73
C PRO A 183 6.06 -19.42 1.48
N LEU A 184 5.57 -18.18 1.51
CA LEU A 184 5.75 -17.22 0.42
C LEU A 184 7.19 -16.72 0.30
N LEU A 185 7.98 -16.81 1.38
CA LEU A 185 9.38 -16.42 1.34
C LEU A 185 10.24 -17.48 0.67
N THR A 186 11.19 -17.03 -0.11
CA THR A 186 12.18 -17.89 -0.76
C THR A 186 13.12 -18.49 0.27
N ASP A 187 13.24 -19.81 0.29
CA ASP A 187 14.09 -20.55 1.21
C ASP A 187 15.59 -20.36 0.86
N PRO A 188 16.39 -19.70 1.72
CA PRO A 188 17.80 -19.48 1.47
C PRO A 188 18.64 -20.79 1.52
N SER A 189 18.12 -21.85 2.11
CA SER A 189 18.83 -23.14 2.15
C SER A 189 18.88 -23.82 0.78
N GLN A 190 17.87 -23.56 -0.06
CA GLN A 190 17.76 -24.09 -1.41
C GLN A 190 18.28 -23.10 -2.47
N ASN A 191 18.34 -21.81 -2.15
CA ASN A 191 18.65 -20.74 -3.08
C ASN A 191 19.86 -19.92 -2.60
N LYS A 192 21.06 -20.30 -3.01
CA LYS A 192 22.33 -19.67 -2.58
C LYS A 192 22.47 -18.20 -2.98
N TRP A 193 21.67 -17.73 -3.93
CA TRP A 193 21.62 -16.33 -4.34
C TRP A 193 20.82 -15.46 -3.38
N VAL A 194 20.07 -16.04 -2.42
CA VAL A 194 19.40 -15.27 -1.36
C VAL A 194 20.43 -14.80 -0.33
N TYR A 195 20.54 -13.49 -0.16
CA TYR A 195 21.45 -12.85 0.77
C TYR A 195 20.68 -11.96 1.77
N GLY A 196 20.93 -12.14 3.07
CA GLY A 196 20.37 -11.27 4.11
C GLY A 196 18.87 -11.43 4.44
N GLY A 197 18.17 -12.41 3.83
CA GLY A 197 16.77 -12.74 4.16
C GLY A 197 15.71 -11.77 3.63
N ASN A 198 14.45 -12.03 4.01
CA ASN A 198 13.28 -11.23 3.58
C ASN A 198 13.19 -11.11 2.05
N VAL A 199 13.24 -12.24 1.35
CA VAL A 199 13.17 -12.30 -0.11
C VAL A 199 11.95 -13.12 -0.54
N MET A 200 11.15 -12.55 -1.41
CA MET A 200 9.99 -13.20 -2.01
C MET A 200 10.16 -13.18 -3.54
N VAL A 201 10.19 -14.36 -4.14
CA VAL A 201 10.34 -14.52 -5.60
C VAL A 201 9.23 -15.38 -6.13
N ASP A 202 8.56 -14.91 -7.17
CA ASP A 202 7.54 -15.67 -7.86
C ASP A 202 8.16 -16.93 -8.51
N PRO A 203 7.51 -18.08 -8.44
CA PRO A 203 8.02 -19.34 -9.02
C PRO A 203 8.30 -19.30 -10.53
N THR A 204 7.69 -18.36 -11.25
CA THR A 204 7.89 -18.18 -12.70
C THR A 204 9.05 -17.24 -13.05
N ALA A 205 9.64 -16.58 -12.05
CA ALA A 205 10.80 -15.72 -12.26
C ALA A 205 12.09 -16.54 -12.47
N GLU A 206 12.94 -16.05 -13.36
CA GLU A 206 14.23 -16.65 -13.66
C GLU A 206 15.35 -15.86 -12.95
N VAL A 207 16.04 -16.49 -12.02
CA VAL A 207 17.14 -15.86 -11.26
C VAL A 207 18.45 -16.62 -11.52
N ASP A 208 19.47 -15.91 -12.02
CA ASP A 208 20.79 -16.51 -12.24
C ASP A 208 21.44 -16.90 -10.90
N PRO A 209 22.06 -18.06 -10.81
CA PRO A 209 22.69 -18.55 -9.57
C PRO A 209 23.82 -17.67 -9.02
N THR A 210 24.40 -16.80 -9.82
CA THR A 210 25.46 -15.86 -9.42
C THR A 210 24.95 -14.51 -8.92
N ALA A 211 23.63 -14.28 -8.98
CA ALA A 211 23.01 -13.09 -8.43
C ALA A 211 23.10 -13.04 -6.90
N LEU A 212 22.96 -11.86 -6.32
CA LEU A 212 22.89 -11.63 -4.87
C LEU A 212 21.62 -10.83 -4.55
N ILE A 213 20.61 -11.51 -4.02
CA ILE A 213 19.27 -10.96 -3.82
C ILE A 213 18.96 -10.83 -2.33
N GLY A 214 18.67 -9.60 -1.91
CA GLY A 214 18.28 -9.30 -0.52
C GLY A 214 19.24 -8.35 0.21
N PRO A 215 18.87 -7.93 1.44
CA PRO A 215 17.56 -8.15 2.06
C PRO A 215 16.44 -7.31 1.49
N ASN A 216 15.19 -7.71 1.81
CA ASN A 216 13.97 -6.98 1.49
C ASN A 216 13.76 -6.78 -0.02
N VAL A 217 13.64 -7.86 -0.74
CA VAL A 217 13.44 -7.87 -2.19
C VAL A 217 12.19 -8.68 -2.56
N VAL A 218 11.40 -8.13 -3.47
CA VAL A 218 10.29 -8.82 -4.12
C VAL A 218 10.56 -8.89 -5.62
N ILE A 219 10.38 -10.08 -6.21
CA ILE A 219 10.52 -10.33 -7.64
C ILE A 219 9.23 -10.95 -8.14
N GLY A 220 8.57 -10.26 -9.05
CA GLY A 220 7.28 -10.65 -9.62
C GLY A 220 7.35 -11.69 -10.72
N PRO A 221 6.19 -12.19 -11.17
CA PRO A 221 6.05 -13.20 -12.20
C PRO A 221 6.80 -12.87 -13.49
N GLY A 222 7.44 -13.87 -14.08
CA GLY A 222 8.13 -13.77 -15.37
C GLY A 222 9.34 -12.82 -15.40
N ALA A 223 9.73 -12.24 -14.26
CA ALA A 223 10.90 -11.37 -14.19
C ALA A 223 12.19 -12.16 -14.41
N LYS A 224 13.19 -11.52 -15.04
CA LYS A 224 14.48 -12.12 -15.35
C LYS A 224 15.61 -11.37 -14.69
N ILE A 225 16.42 -12.07 -13.91
CA ILE A 225 17.56 -11.53 -13.17
C ILE A 225 18.84 -12.18 -13.67
N GLY A 226 19.69 -11.40 -14.34
CA GLY A 226 20.90 -11.86 -15.00
C GLY A 226 22.07 -12.14 -14.06
N PRO A 227 23.17 -12.66 -14.63
CA PRO A 227 24.39 -12.98 -13.89
C PRO A 227 24.97 -11.78 -13.13
N GLY A 228 25.43 -12.03 -11.88
CA GLY A 228 26.10 -11.04 -11.07
C GLY A 228 25.26 -9.83 -10.65
N VAL A 229 23.97 -9.86 -10.88
CA VAL A 229 23.04 -8.79 -10.44
C VAL A 229 22.98 -8.73 -8.93
N ARG A 230 22.86 -7.52 -8.37
CA ARG A 230 22.69 -7.28 -6.94
C ARG A 230 21.42 -6.48 -6.70
N LEU A 231 20.51 -7.03 -5.89
CA LEU A 231 19.24 -6.40 -5.52
C LEU A 231 19.15 -6.24 -4.00
N GLN A 232 18.74 -5.06 -3.54
CA GLN A 232 18.54 -4.77 -2.13
C GLN A 232 17.41 -3.77 -1.93
N ARG A 233 16.50 -4.07 -0.99
CA ARG A 233 15.35 -3.20 -0.65
C ARG A 233 14.64 -2.67 -1.90
N CYS A 234 14.28 -3.53 -2.81
CA CYS A 234 13.67 -3.16 -4.08
C CYS A 234 12.55 -4.11 -4.49
N VAL A 235 11.73 -3.63 -5.41
CA VAL A 235 10.68 -4.43 -6.04
C VAL A 235 10.95 -4.47 -7.54
N VAL A 236 10.99 -5.68 -8.10
CA VAL A 236 11.06 -5.94 -9.53
C VAL A 236 9.71 -6.52 -9.95
N MET A 237 8.97 -5.78 -10.76
CA MET A 237 7.60 -6.14 -11.14
C MET A 237 7.59 -7.16 -12.30
N ASN A 238 6.38 -7.60 -12.68
CA ASN A 238 6.18 -8.68 -13.62
C ASN A 238 6.87 -8.42 -14.97
N ASN A 239 7.49 -9.46 -15.53
CA ASN A 239 8.20 -9.45 -16.81
C ASN A 239 9.36 -8.44 -16.91
N ALA A 240 9.78 -7.81 -15.82
CA ALA A 240 10.92 -6.94 -15.85
C ALA A 240 12.22 -7.72 -16.05
N ASN A 241 13.19 -7.14 -16.75
CA ASN A 241 14.46 -7.76 -17.10
C ASN A 241 15.63 -6.95 -16.54
N VAL A 242 16.31 -7.48 -15.55
CA VAL A 242 17.52 -6.89 -14.97
C VAL A 242 18.74 -7.62 -15.53
N ARG A 243 19.51 -6.94 -16.38
CA ARG A 243 20.65 -7.53 -17.09
C ARG A 243 21.91 -7.63 -16.22
N ASP A 244 22.90 -8.31 -16.75
CA ASP A 244 24.12 -8.73 -16.09
C ASP A 244 24.80 -7.60 -15.30
N HIS A 245 25.23 -7.91 -14.08
CA HIS A 245 26.00 -7.04 -13.20
C HIS A 245 25.35 -5.70 -12.83
N ALA A 246 24.04 -5.55 -13.07
CA ALA A 246 23.32 -4.36 -12.60
C ALA A 246 23.22 -4.40 -11.06
N TRP A 247 23.25 -3.22 -10.45
CA TRP A 247 23.04 -3.03 -9.01
C TRP A 247 21.83 -2.13 -8.79
N ILE A 248 20.81 -2.70 -8.10
CA ILE A 248 19.58 -1.99 -7.79
C ILE A 248 19.39 -1.96 -6.28
N MET A 249 19.21 -0.75 -5.73
CA MET A 249 18.98 -0.54 -4.31
C MET A 249 17.87 0.48 -4.08
N SER A 250 16.98 0.22 -3.09
CA SER A 250 15.91 1.14 -2.70
C SER A 250 15.14 1.71 -3.89
N SER A 251 14.67 0.86 -4.81
CA SER A 251 14.08 1.28 -6.07
C SER A 251 12.92 0.36 -6.49
N ILE A 252 12.06 0.86 -7.37
CA ILE A 252 10.92 0.13 -7.92
C ILE A 252 11.15 0.02 -9.44
N ILE A 253 11.23 -1.20 -9.94
CA ILE A 253 11.36 -1.51 -11.36
C ILE A 253 9.99 -1.95 -11.87
N GLY A 254 9.37 -1.12 -12.69
CA GLY A 254 8.02 -1.32 -13.21
C GLY A 254 7.88 -2.52 -14.16
N TRP A 255 6.64 -2.84 -14.48
CA TRP A 255 6.29 -3.95 -15.35
C TRP A 255 7.00 -3.85 -16.71
N ASN A 256 7.38 -4.97 -17.31
CA ASN A 256 7.97 -5.06 -18.64
C ASN A 256 9.24 -4.22 -18.85
N SER A 257 9.80 -3.63 -17.78
CA SER A 257 10.94 -2.72 -17.87
C SER A 257 12.26 -3.46 -17.96
N THR A 258 13.22 -2.86 -18.61
CA THR A 258 14.57 -3.41 -18.76
C THR A 258 15.61 -2.50 -18.13
N VAL A 259 16.43 -3.04 -17.24
CA VAL A 259 17.63 -2.39 -16.72
C VAL A 259 18.86 -3.01 -17.42
N GLY A 260 19.67 -2.17 -18.08
CA GLY A 260 20.83 -2.57 -18.84
C GLY A 260 21.96 -3.15 -17.99
N ARG A 261 22.98 -3.69 -18.67
CA ARG A 261 24.17 -4.26 -18.02
C ARG A 261 24.97 -3.19 -17.30
N TRP A 262 25.55 -3.53 -16.15
CA TRP A 262 26.40 -2.65 -15.36
C TRP A 262 25.73 -1.34 -14.94
N CYS A 263 24.40 -1.28 -14.97
CA CYS A 263 23.65 -0.15 -14.47
C CYS A 263 23.67 -0.10 -12.96
N ARG A 264 23.63 1.11 -12.39
CA ARG A 264 23.38 1.36 -10.98
C ARG A 264 22.10 2.17 -10.84
N VAL A 265 21.13 1.62 -10.11
CA VAL A 265 19.81 2.23 -9.88
C VAL A 265 19.57 2.31 -8.39
N GLU A 266 19.39 3.53 -7.85
CA GLU A 266 19.25 3.67 -6.40
C GLU A 266 18.42 4.90 -5.96
N ASN A 267 18.27 5.07 -4.64
CA ASN A 267 17.72 6.24 -3.98
C ASN A 267 16.27 6.56 -4.37
N ILE A 268 15.38 5.59 -4.20
CA ILE A 268 13.95 5.70 -4.50
C ILE A 268 13.71 6.03 -5.99
N THR A 269 14.52 5.42 -6.85
CA THR A 269 14.25 5.46 -8.29
C THR A 269 13.02 4.62 -8.61
N VAL A 270 12.13 5.17 -9.42
CA VAL A 270 10.93 4.50 -9.89
C VAL A 270 10.95 4.44 -11.41
N LEU A 271 10.96 3.25 -11.96
CA LEU A 271 10.73 3.03 -13.38
C LEU A 271 9.26 2.64 -13.59
N GLY A 272 8.59 3.35 -14.48
CA GLY A 272 7.20 3.03 -14.88
C GLY A 272 7.12 1.74 -15.70
N ASP A 273 5.96 1.47 -16.29
CA ASP A 273 5.77 0.34 -17.20
C ASP A 273 6.56 0.53 -18.50
N ASP A 274 7.16 -0.56 -19.02
CA ASP A 274 7.88 -0.58 -20.31
C ASP A 274 8.96 0.50 -20.42
N VAL A 275 9.76 0.67 -19.35
CA VAL A 275 10.92 1.57 -19.34
C VAL A 275 12.18 0.80 -19.70
N SER A 276 13.03 1.37 -20.56
CA SER A 276 14.31 0.79 -20.94
C SER A 276 15.49 1.68 -20.51
N ILE A 277 16.28 1.20 -19.56
CA ILE A 277 17.57 1.82 -19.19
C ILE A 277 18.67 1.12 -19.99
N LYS A 278 19.47 1.89 -20.75
CA LYS A 278 20.61 1.35 -21.53
C LYS A 278 21.76 0.95 -20.61
N ASP A 279 22.72 0.20 -21.17
CA ASP A 279 23.87 -0.32 -20.42
C ASP A 279 24.72 0.82 -19.79
N GLU A 280 25.38 0.53 -18.67
CA GLU A 280 26.38 1.36 -17.99
C GLU A 280 25.87 2.71 -17.46
N LEU A 281 24.59 2.84 -17.17
CA LEU A 281 24.00 4.08 -16.66
C LEU A 281 23.88 4.08 -15.15
N TYR A 282 24.07 5.25 -14.56
CA TYR A 282 23.78 5.54 -13.15
C TYR A 282 22.49 6.36 -13.04
N VAL A 283 21.48 5.78 -12.39
CA VAL A 283 20.16 6.38 -12.19
C VAL A 283 19.91 6.54 -10.69
N ASN A 284 19.75 7.76 -10.24
CA ASN A 284 19.68 8.09 -8.81
C ASN A 284 18.51 9.02 -8.51
N GLY A 285 17.53 8.55 -7.72
CA GLY A 285 16.36 9.33 -7.30
C GLY A 285 15.43 9.76 -8.44
N ALA A 286 15.42 9.03 -9.54
CA ALA A 286 14.65 9.39 -10.72
C ALA A 286 13.27 8.73 -10.76
N SER A 287 12.26 9.47 -11.24
CA SER A 287 10.97 8.92 -11.63
C SER A 287 10.88 8.93 -13.17
N VAL A 288 10.93 7.76 -13.76
CA VAL A 288 10.86 7.58 -15.22
C VAL A 288 9.45 7.15 -15.60
N LEU A 289 8.77 7.98 -16.38
CA LEU A 289 7.41 7.72 -16.84
C LEU A 289 7.34 6.50 -17.78
N PRO A 290 6.18 5.84 -17.89
CA PRO A 290 5.99 4.68 -18.75
C PRO A 290 6.41 4.90 -20.21
N HIS A 291 6.84 3.82 -20.88
CA HIS A 291 7.21 3.78 -22.29
C HIS A 291 8.36 4.73 -22.65
N LYS A 292 9.36 4.87 -21.78
CA LYS A 292 10.54 5.71 -22.00
C LYS A 292 11.82 4.90 -22.09
N SER A 293 12.75 5.40 -22.90
CA SER A 293 14.11 4.88 -22.97
C SER A 293 15.12 5.92 -22.48
N VAL A 294 15.97 5.52 -21.53
CA VAL A 294 17.06 6.34 -21.02
C VAL A 294 18.36 5.80 -21.60
N SER A 295 18.99 6.56 -22.50
CA SER A 295 20.20 6.15 -23.23
C SER A 295 21.45 6.95 -22.87
N ILE A 296 21.27 8.18 -22.37
CA ILE A 296 22.33 9.05 -21.89
C ILE A 296 21.76 9.78 -20.68
N TRP A 297 22.53 9.89 -19.60
CA TRP A 297 22.15 10.76 -18.49
C TRP A 297 22.57 12.18 -18.86
N PRO A 298 21.64 13.12 -19.10
CA PRO A 298 22.02 14.52 -19.29
C PRO A 298 22.58 15.03 -17.97
N ALA A 299 23.80 15.56 -17.99
CA ALA A 299 24.47 16.13 -16.80
C ALA A 299 23.64 17.25 -16.13
N ASP A 300 22.62 17.76 -16.81
CA ASP A 300 21.79 18.89 -16.39
C ASP A 300 20.35 18.51 -15.98
N LEU A 301 19.97 17.23 -15.99
CA LEU A 301 18.65 16.80 -15.48
C LEU A 301 18.72 16.65 -13.96
N VAL A 302 18.74 17.77 -13.26
CA VAL A 302 18.44 17.81 -11.83
C VAL A 302 17.00 17.34 -11.66
N CYS A 303 16.83 16.10 -11.19
CA CYS A 303 15.54 15.63 -10.73
C CYS A 303 15.03 16.60 -9.66
N ARG A 304 14.02 17.38 -9.99
CA ARG A 304 13.30 18.13 -8.96
C ARG A 304 12.58 17.11 -8.09
N THR A 305 13.18 16.80 -6.96
CA THR A 305 12.44 16.25 -5.84
C THR A 305 11.30 17.23 -5.56
N GLN A 306 10.07 16.80 -5.72
CA GLN A 306 8.93 17.54 -5.17
C GLN A 306 9.15 17.55 -3.65
N GLY A 307 9.71 18.64 -3.17
CA GLY A 307 9.75 18.99 -1.76
C GLY A 307 8.44 19.66 -1.39
N SER A 308 7.95 19.29 -0.24
CA SER A 308 6.87 19.81 0.61
C SER A 308 5.46 19.48 0.16
#